data_7bae65b1b98fb913422ec17f901f7c28
#
_entry.id   7bae65b1b98fb913422ec17f901f7c28
#
_cell.length_a   1.000
_cell.length_b   1.000
_cell.length_c   1.000
_cell.angle_alpha   90.00
_cell.angle_beta   90.00
_cell.angle_gamma   90.00
#
_symmetry.space_group_name_H-M   'P 1'
#
loop_
_entity.id
_entity.type
_entity.pdbx_description
1 polymer ?
#
loop_
_entity_poly.entity_id
_entity_poly.type
_entity_poly.pdbx_seq_one_letter_code
_entity_poly.pdbx_strand_id
1 'polypeptide(L)'
;MIIRLEQVLDAIETADDAFTYFFDTQTGETVFLSDPMITSESYEELEELIESSGDRFLRFPTKYDIHEYSIMENFVYSLPAGAARQELANAICGRGAFRRFKNGIRYHRLEQQWYDYRDQAYREIAIRWCRDEGLEYTEEN
;
A
#
# COMPACT_ATOMS: atom_id res chain seq x y z
N MET A 1 2.60 -21.52 5.89
CA MET A 1 1.99 -20.59 6.84
C MET A 1 0.88 -19.79 6.14
N ILE A 2 -0.20 -19.53 6.85
CA ILE A 2 -1.37 -18.84 6.29
C ILE A 2 -1.49 -17.46 6.90
N ILE A 3 -1.71 -16.46 6.06
CA ILE A 3 -1.95 -15.08 6.49
C ILE A 3 -3.34 -14.65 6.01
N ARG A 4 -4.01 -13.78 6.77
CA ARG A 4 -5.27 -13.17 6.29
C ARG A 4 -4.94 -12.08 5.27
N LEU A 5 -5.55 -12.14 4.11
CA LEU A 5 -5.32 -11.14 3.06
C LEU A 5 -5.65 -9.74 3.55
N GLU A 6 -6.70 -9.62 4.37
CA GLU A 6 -7.07 -8.35 4.99
C GLU A 6 -5.92 -7.72 5.77
N GLN A 7 -5.10 -8.53 6.46
CA GLN A 7 -3.95 -8.04 7.20
C GLN A 7 -2.92 -7.39 6.28
N VAL A 8 -2.68 -7.98 5.11
CA VAL A 8 -1.79 -7.40 4.11
C VAL A 8 -2.37 -6.11 3.55
N LEU A 9 -3.67 -6.11 3.25
CA LEU A 9 -4.37 -4.93 2.73
C LEU A 9 -4.34 -3.77 3.73
N ASP A 10 -4.54 -4.05 5.02
CA ASP A 10 -4.45 -3.04 6.07
C ASP A 10 -3.05 -2.42 6.11
N ALA A 11 -2.01 -3.23 5.99
CA ALA A 11 -0.64 -2.74 5.95
C ALA A 11 -0.37 -1.86 4.72
N ILE A 12 -0.96 -2.22 3.56
CA ILE A 12 -0.84 -1.42 2.34
C ILE A 12 -1.54 -0.07 2.51
N GLU A 13 -2.75 -0.07 3.05
CA GLU A 13 -3.53 1.15 3.24
C GLU A 13 -2.90 2.11 4.26
N THR A 14 -2.21 1.57 5.25
CA THR A 14 -1.56 2.37 6.29
C THR A 14 -0.09 2.64 6.02
N ALA A 15 0.45 2.19 4.89
CA ALA A 15 1.85 2.40 4.52
C ALA A 15 2.21 3.88 4.58
N ASP A 16 3.32 4.18 5.25
CA ASP A 16 3.70 5.53 5.62
C ASP A 16 5.23 5.59 5.71
N ASP A 17 5.80 6.77 5.50
CA ASP A 17 7.25 6.96 5.62
C ASP A 17 7.74 6.90 7.07
N ALA A 18 6.83 7.11 8.05
CA ALA A 18 7.17 7.11 9.47
C ALA A 18 7.28 5.71 10.07
N PHE A 19 6.65 4.71 9.44
CA PHE A 19 6.56 3.35 9.99
C PHE A 19 6.88 2.31 8.95
N THR A 20 7.57 1.25 9.39
CA THR A 20 7.79 0.05 8.59
C THR A 20 7.05 -1.10 9.27
N TYR A 21 6.20 -1.79 8.52
CA TYR A 21 5.36 -2.87 9.05
C TYR A 21 5.92 -4.23 8.66
N PHE A 22 5.87 -5.16 9.61
CA PHE A 22 6.37 -6.52 9.43
C PHE A 22 5.32 -7.53 9.86
N PHE A 23 5.28 -8.65 9.18
CA PHE A 23 4.50 -9.80 9.57
C PHE A 23 5.38 -10.74 10.40
N ASP A 24 4.97 -11.01 11.64
CA ASP A 24 5.67 -11.97 12.51
C ASP A 24 5.14 -13.37 12.20
N THR A 25 5.95 -14.18 11.52
CA THR A 25 5.54 -15.53 11.13
C THR A 25 5.35 -16.45 12.32
N GLN A 26 5.92 -16.12 13.47
CA GLN A 26 5.80 -16.92 14.69
C GLN A 26 4.48 -16.69 15.42
N THR A 27 4.02 -15.45 15.47
CA THR A 27 2.79 -15.07 16.19
C THR A 27 1.59 -14.84 15.28
N GLY A 28 1.83 -14.57 13.99
CA GLY A 28 0.78 -14.20 13.05
C GLY A 28 0.33 -12.75 13.16
N GLU A 29 1.04 -11.95 13.94
CA GLU A 29 0.67 -10.55 14.16
C GLU A 29 1.50 -9.59 13.33
N THR A 30 0.96 -8.39 13.13
CA THR A 30 1.68 -7.28 12.49
C THR A 30 2.43 -6.52 13.57
N VAL A 31 3.72 -6.29 13.35
CA VAL A 31 4.54 -5.43 14.22
C VAL A 31 5.08 -4.29 13.38
N PHE A 32 5.48 -3.20 14.02
CA PHE A 32 5.98 -2.04 13.29
C PHE A 32 7.18 -1.40 13.99
N LEU A 33 8.03 -0.79 13.17
CA LEU A 33 9.14 0.06 13.63
C LEU A 33 8.84 1.49 13.19
N SER A 34 9.04 2.44 14.09
CA SER A 34 8.96 3.86 13.74
C SER A 34 10.35 4.38 13.36
N ASP A 35 10.36 5.39 12.47
CA ASP A 35 11.59 6.09 12.14
C ASP A 35 11.97 6.99 13.33
N PRO A 36 13.14 6.80 13.96
CA PRO A 36 13.55 7.64 15.10
C PRO A 36 13.67 9.13 14.78
N MET A 37 13.84 9.47 13.50
CA MET A 37 13.89 10.87 13.06
C MET A 37 12.51 11.53 13.05
N ILE A 38 11.44 10.72 13.00
CA ILE A 38 10.08 11.23 12.93
C ILE A 38 9.37 11.11 14.26
N THR A 39 9.63 10.02 15.00
CA THR A 39 9.06 9.81 16.33
C THR A 39 10.15 9.80 17.38
N SER A 40 9.80 10.14 18.62
CA SER A 40 10.74 10.13 19.74
C SER A 40 10.86 8.77 20.42
N GLU A 41 10.11 7.80 19.98
CA GLU A 41 10.11 6.46 20.58
C GLU A 41 11.25 5.63 20.01
N SER A 42 11.86 4.83 20.87
CA SER A 42 12.93 3.91 20.49
C SER A 42 12.41 2.48 20.53
N TYR A 43 12.63 1.75 19.45
CA TYR A 43 12.27 0.35 19.35
C TYR A 43 13.51 -0.52 19.15
N GLU A 44 14.59 -0.18 19.85
CA GLU A 44 15.88 -0.88 19.71
C GLU A 44 15.77 -2.38 19.93
N GLU A 45 15.00 -2.82 20.92
CA GLU A 45 14.83 -4.24 21.21
C GLU A 45 14.13 -4.98 20.06
N LEU A 46 13.08 -4.37 19.52
CA LEU A 46 12.36 -4.96 18.39
C LEU A 46 13.23 -4.95 17.13
N GLU A 47 13.96 -3.87 16.89
CA GLU A 47 14.87 -3.77 15.75
C GLU A 47 15.95 -4.86 15.80
N GLU A 48 16.56 -5.06 16.97
CA GLU A 48 17.55 -6.12 17.16
C GLU A 48 16.94 -7.51 16.95
N LEU A 49 15.72 -7.72 17.44
CA LEU A 49 15.02 -8.98 17.27
C LEU A 49 14.75 -9.26 15.78
N ILE A 50 14.30 -8.27 15.05
CA ILE A 50 14.04 -8.41 13.60
C ILE A 50 15.32 -8.73 12.86
N GLU A 51 16.41 -8.00 13.14
CA GLU A 51 17.69 -8.21 12.47
C GLU A 51 18.30 -9.59 12.77
N SER A 52 18.10 -10.09 13.99
CA SER A 52 18.70 -11.35 14.43
C SER A 52 17.85 -12.60 14.18
N SER A 53 16.61 -12.45 13.80
CA SER A 53 15.63 -13.54 13.71
C SER A 53 15.50 -14.16 12.32
N GLY A 54 16.31 -13.73 11.36
CA GLY A 54 16.29 -14.28 10.00
C GLY A 54 14.93 -14.11 9.33
N ASP A 55 14.31 -15.21 8.93
CA ASP A 55 13.06 -15.20 8.17
C ASP A 55 11.80 -15.07 9.02
N ARG A 56 11.93 -14.86 10.31
CA ARG A 56 10.75 -14.74 11.19
C ARG A 56 9.87 -13.55 10.82
N PHE A 57 10.48 -12.40 10.52
CA PHE A 57 9.76 -11.17 10.21
C PHE A 57 9.83 -10.87 8.73
N LEU A 58 8.67 -10.76 8.09
CA LEU A 58 8.55 -10.43 6.67
C LEU A 58 8.04 -9.01 6.52
N ARG A 59 8.80 -8.17 5.82
CA ARG A 59 8.40 -6.78 5.63
C ARG A 59 7.22 -6.70 4.67
N PHE A 60 6.13 -6.07 5.11
CA PHE A 60 4.98 -5.79 4.26
C PHE A 60 5.36 -4.80 3.15
N PRO A 61 4.57 -4.73 2.06
CA PRO A 61 4.83 -3.76 1.00
C PRO A 61 4.94 -2.35 1.57
N THR A 62 5.99 -1.64 1.17
CA THR A 62 6.19 -0.26 1.56
C THR A 62 5.49 0.67 0.59
N LYS A 63 5.41 1.94 0.92
CA LYS A 63 4.88 2.96 0.02
C LYS A 63 5.62 2.96 -1.32
N TYR A 64 6.92 2.71 -1.30
CA TYR A 64 7.74 2.58 -2.50
C TYR A 64 7.33 1.37 -3.35
N ASP A 65 7.07 0.23 -2.70
CA ASP A 65 6.65 -1.00 -3.40
C ASP A 65 5.25 -0.86 -3.99
N ILE A 66 4.35 -0.14 -3.31
CA ILE A 66 2.97 0.07 -3.76
C ILE A 66 2.94 0.97 -4.99
N HIS A 67 3.74 2.02 -5.00
CA HIS A 67 3.88 2.97 -6.10
C HIS A 67 2.52 3.56 -6.52
N GLU A 68 1.90 4.28 -5.60
CA GLU A 68 0.55 4.87 -5.73
C GLU A 68 0.38 5.67 -7.02
N TYR A 69 1.40 6.42 -7.45
CA TYR A 69 1.33 7.20 -8.67
C TYR A 69 1.03 6.34 -9.90
N SER A 70 1.63 5.14 -9.98
CA SER A 70 1.37 4.22 -11.09
C SER A 70 -0.08 3.74 -11.10
N ILE A 71 -0.67 3.55 -9.92
CA ILE A 71 -2.08 3.15 -9.81
C ILE A 71 -2.97 4.27 -10.35
N MET A 72 -2.69 5.52 -9.96
CA MET A 72 -3.41 6.69 -10.46
C MET A 72 -3.30 6.80 -11.98
N GLU A 73 -2.08 6.70 -12.50
CA GLU A 73 -1.80 6.82 -13.93
C GLU A 73 -2.56 5.75 -14.73
N ASN A 74 -2.47 4.51 -14.28
CA ASN A 74 -3.16 3.40 -14.94
C ASN A 74 -4.67 3.58 -14.90
N PHE A 75 -5.22 4.10 -13.80
CA PHE A 75 -6.63 4.40 -13.71
C PHE A 75 -7.05 5.44 -14.76
N VAL A 76 -6.31 6.53 -14.86
CA VAL A 76 -6.60 7.58 -15.83
C VAL A 76 -6.63 7.03 -17.25
N TYR A 77 -5.64 6.23 -17.60
CA TYR A 77 -5.57 5.65 -18.95
C TYR A 77 -6.58 4.53 -19.19
N SER A 78 -7.22 4.01 -18.15
CA SER A 78 -8.31 3.04 -18.28
C SER A 78 -9.65 3.71 -18.60
N LEU A 79 -9.77 5.02 -18.41
CA LEU A 79 -11.00 5.76 -18.67
C LEU A 79 -11.25 5.89 -20.17
N PRO A 80 -12.53 5.97 -20.59
CA PRO A 80 -12.85 6.23 -22.00
C PRO A 80 -12.30 7.60 -22.44
N ALA A 81 -11.95 7.71 -23.70
CA ALA A 81 -11.51 8.98 -24.27
C ALA A 81 -12.58 10.05 -24.06
N GLY A 82 -12.17 11.21 -23.58
CA GLY A 82 -13.09 12.31 -23.29
C GLY A 82 -12.49 13.33 -22.35
N ALA A 83 -13.33 14.28 -21.92
CA ALA A 83 -12.90 15.39 -21.09
C ALA A 83 -12.33 14.93 -19.74
N ALA A 84 -12.98 13.98 -19.07
CA ALA A 84 -12.52 13.50 -17.76
C ALA A 84 -11.12 12.91 -17.84
N ARG A 85 -10.88 12.03 -18.81
CA ARG A 85 -9.57 11.42 -19.02
C ARG A 85 -8.51 12.47 -19.32
N GLN A 86 -8.81 13.41 -20.20
CA GLN A 86 -7.87 14.47 -20.60
C GLN A 86 -7.51 15.36 -19.41
N GLU A 87 -8.49 15.79 -18.65
CA GLU A 87 -8.26 16.66 -17.50
C GLU A 87 -7.49 15.96 -16.40
N LEU A 88 -7.80 14.68 -16.12
CA LEU A 88 -7.07 13.90 -15.13
C LEU A 88 -5.65 13.60 -15.58
N ALA A 89 -5.43 13.32 -16.86
CA ALA A 89 -4.09 13.12 -17.40
C ALA A 89 -3.22 14.36 -17.20
N ASN A 90 -3.79 15.54 -17.37
CA ASN A 90 -3.10 16.80 -17.12
C ASN A 90 -2.88 17.03 -15.62
N ALA A 91 -3.86 16.65 -14.78
CA ALA A 91 -3.82 16.86 -13.34
C ALA A 91 -2.69 16.09 -12.66
N ILE A 92 -2.33 14.93 -13.17
CA ILE A 92 -1.32 14.07 -12.54
C ILE A 92 0.11 14.42 -12.97
N CYS A 93 0.30 15.46 -13.76
CA CYS A 93 1.63 15.92 -14.19
C CYS A 93 2.21 16.91 -13.17
N GLY A 94 3.43 16.64 -12.70
CA GLY A 94 4.20 17.56 -11.87
C GLY A 94 3.77 17.61 -10.40
N ARG A 95 4.21 18.65 -9.73
CA ARG A 95 3.93 18.83 -8.29
C ARG A 95 2.46 18.98 -8.00
N GLY A 96 2.02 18.45 -6.87
CA GLY A 96 0.63 18.53 -6.45
C GLY A 96 -0.28 17.57 -7.19
N ALA A 97 0.29 16.57 -7.87
CA ALA A 97 -0.47 15.60 -8.67
C ALA A 97 -1.53 14.88 -7.85
N PHE A 98 -1.22 14.43 -6.63
CA PHE A 98 -2.17 13.72 -5.78
C PHE A 98 -3.37 14.58 -5.43
N ARG A 99 -3.13 15.82 -5.07
CA ARG A 99 -4.19 16.76 -4.73
C ARG A 99 -5.09 17.07 -5.91
N ARG A 100 -4.47 17.37 -7.07
CA ARG A 100 -5.24 17.67 -8.29
C ARG A 100 -6.01 16.45 -8.76
N PHE A 101 -5.42 15.26 -8.63
CA PHE A 101 -6.11 14.01 -8.96
C PHE A 101 -7.37 13.83 -8.13
N LYS A 102 -7.26 13.97 -6.81
CA LYS A 102 -8.40 13.84 -5.90
C LYS A 102 -9.49 14.84 -6.22
N ASN A 103 -9.10 16.09 -6.51
CA ASN A 103 -10.05 17.13 -6.87
C ASN A 103 -10.74 16.80 -8.20
N GLY A 104 -10.00 16.30 -9.19
CA GLY A 104 -10.55 15.91 -10.48
C GLY A 104 -11.48 14.70 -10.39
N ILE A 105 -11.13 13.72 -9.59
CA ILE A 105 -11.99 12.56 -9.32
C ILE A 105 -13.33 13.02 -8.75
N ARG A 106 -13.29 13.92 -7.80
CA ARG A 106 -14.51 14.48 -7.19
C ARG A 106 -15.31 15.29 -8.20
N TYR A 107 -14.64 16.13 -8.95
CA TYR A 107 -15.30 16.99 -9.96
C TYR A 107 -16.04 16.16 -11.01
N HIS A 108 -15.43 15.07 -11.49
CA HIS A 108 -16.01 14.20 -12.51
C HIS A 108 -16.87 13.08 -11.93
N ARG A 109 -17.07 13.07 -10.61
CA ARG A 109 -17.88 12.05 -9.90
C ARG A 109 -17.41 10.62 -10.15
N LEU A 110 -16.09 10.43 -10.09
CA LEU A 110 -15.45 9.13 -10.33
C LEU A 110 -14.98 8.46 -9.05
N GLU A 111 -15.45 8.94 -7.87
CA GLU A 111 -14.96 8.43 -6.57
C GLU A 111 -15.12 6.92 -6.45
N GLN A 112 -16.31 6.39 -6.75
CA GLN A 112 -16.56 4.96 -6.61
C GLN A 112 -15.70 4.15 -7.57
N GLN A 113 -15.59 4.59 -8.82
CA GLN A 113 -14.76 3.91 -9.82
C GLN A 113 -13.29 3.90 -9.40
N TRP A 114 -12.81 5.03 -8.87
CA TRP A 114 -11.43 5.15 -8.39
C TRP A 114 -11.18 4.22 -7.20
N TYR A 115 -12.08 4.21 -6.20
CA TYR A 115 -11.90 3.35 -5.04
C TYR A 115 -11.94 1.88 -5.42
N ASP A 116 -12.83 1.47 -6.29
CA ASP A 116 -12.91 0.10 -6.77
C ASP A 116 -11.63 -0.30 -7.51
N TYR A 117 -11.12 0.58 -8.35
CA TYR A 117 -9.88 0.35 -9.09
C TYR A 117 -8.68 0.23 -8.15
N ARG A 118 -8.58 1.16 -7.20
CA ARG A 118 -7.50 1.17 -6.21
C ARG A 118 -7.53 -0.09 -5.35
N ASP A 119 -8.70 -0.46 -4.87
CA ASP A 119 -8.86 -1.64 -4.02
C ASP A 119 -8.45 -2.91 -4.77
N GLN A 120 -8.79 -3.00 -6.04
CA GLN A 120 -8.37 -4.12 -6.88
C GLN A 120 -6.84 -4.12 -7.08
N ALA A 121 -6.24 -2.96 -7.29
CA ALA A 121 -4.79 -2.83 -7.42
C ALA A 121 -4.08 -3.23 -6.13
N TYR A 122 -4.58 -2.82 -5.00
CA TYR A 122 -4.04 -3.19 -3.69
C TYR A 122 -4.16 -4.69 -3.45
N ARG A 123 -5.28 -5.28 -3.84
CA ARG A 123 -5.50 -6.72 -3.74
C ARG A 123 -4.47 -7.49 -4.56
N GLU A 124 -4.20 -7.05 -5.77
CA GLU A 124 -3.18 -7.67 -6.62
C GLU A 124 -1.78 -7.58 -6.03
N ILE A 125 -1.44 -6.43 -5.44
CA ILE A 125 -0.18 -6.23 -4.74
C ILE A 125 -0.07 -7.18 -3.54
N ALA A 126 -1.14 -7.28 -2.76
CA ALA A 126 -1.18 -8.14 -1.58
C ALA A 126 -1.00 -9.61 -1.94
N ILE A 127 -1.68 -10.08 -2.96
CA ILE A 127 -1.59 -11.47 -3.42
C ILE A 127 -0.20 -11.77 -3.94
N ARG A 128 0.37 -10.86 -4.72
CA ARG A 128 1.73 -11.01 -5.25
C ARG A 128 2.74 -11.08 -4.11
N TRP A 129 2.59 -10.22 -3.10
CA TRP A 129 3.46 -10.23 -1.95
C TRP A 129 3.40 -11.56 -1.21
N CYS A 130 2.21 -12.10 -0.98
CA CYS A 130 2.05 -13.41 -0.34
C CYS A 130 2.75 -14.49 -1.14
N ARG A 131 2.59 -14.48 -2.46
CA ARG A 131 3.23 -15.45 -3.34
C ARG A 131 4.75 -15.35 -3.28
N ASP A 132 5.28 -14.13 -3.34
CA ASP A 132 6.72 -13.89 -3.32
C ASP A 132 7.34 -14.32 -1.99
N GLU A 133 6.60 -14.18 -0.90
CA GLU A 133 7.06 -14.57 0.44
C GLU A 133 6.75 -16.04 0.76
N GLY A 134 6.14 -16.78 -0.17
CA GLY A 134 5.83 -18.19 0.03
C GLY A 134 4.69 -18.43 1.01
N LEU A 135 3.80 -17.47 1.19
CA LEU A 135 2.67 -17.57 2.12
C LEU A 135 1.40 -17.96 1.39
N GLU A 136 0.59 -18.79 2.05
CA GLU A 136 -0.79 -19.00 1.65
C GLU A 136 -1.63 -17.91 2.29
N TYR A 137 -2.68 -17.47 1.61
CA TYR A 137 -3.55 -16.45 2.17
C TYR A 137 -5.00 -16.93 2.24
N THR A 138 -5.76 -16.34 3.17
CA THR A 138 -7.19 -16.57 3.29
C THR A 138 -7.91 -15.22 3.25
N GLU A 139 -9.10 -15.21 2.67
CA GLU A 139 -9.97 -14.03 2.62
C GLU A 139 -11.02 -14.05 3.73
N GLU A 140 -10.97 -15.04 4.59
CA GLU A 140 -11.88 -15.13 5.74
C GLU A 140 -11.48 -14.12 6.81
N ASN A 141 -12.47 -13.43 7.33
CA ASN A 141 -12.30 -12.44 8.40
C ASN A 141 -12.33 -13.09 9.78
#